data_51a8884894af6e2353c9aae6711f74ad
#
_entry.id   51a8884894af6e2353c9aae6711f74ad
#
_cell.length_a   1.000
_cell.length_b   1.000
_cell.length_c   1.000
_cell.angle_alpha   90.00
_cell.angle_beta   90.00
_cell.angle_gamma   90.00
#
_symmetry.space_group_name_H-M   'P 1'
#
loop_
_entity.id
_entity.type
_entity.pdbx_description
1 polymer ?
#
loop_
_entity_poly.entity_id
_entity_poly.type
_entity_poly.pdbx_seq_one_letter_code
_entity_poly.pdbx_strand_id
1 'polypeptide(L)'
;MPAHSSLLKLKPAKSILVFFLLASHYLAAAGRAEQVRTVVPRATLNYLSIPVAEAKGFFRDQGLENQTIVIPGSTAIAALVSGNVDYSGAGGSGMRAALRGAPIKAVMFQTEKVTWYLLAAPDIQKISDLKSKKIAVGTIGDTQDTLITMLVEREGISGRDITRIAMPSRNTTNTILSLKSGAFSAAVVNADESLLGEKEGLRTLAFVGDLFPYPFQGFVATDKTIAERPNEIKRWLRAMARALIFIRDKPEEAADIALKKIPMGNVSRPLVVEGIRRFAKALPEGVPGLPSAQGIKNVMEFDVKLPLKIKEEISPDKVMNLKLMREVKEELESQR
;
A
#
# COMPACT_ATOMS: atom_id res chain seq x y z
N MET A 1 15.42 -77.59 -55.77
CA MET A 1 14.49 -77.56 -54.66
C MET A 1 14.66 -76.24 -53.96
N PRO A 2 13.67 -75.32 -53.94
CA PRO A 2 13.83 -73.93 -53.54
C PRO A 2 13.57 -73.74 -52.05
N ALA A 3 14.37 -72.89 -51.42
CA ALA A 3 14.21 -72.39 -50.07
C ALA A 3 13.25 -71.19 -50.04
N HIS A 4 12.23 -71.29 -49.24
CA HIS A 4 11.29 -70.17 -48.94
C HIS A 4 11.89 -69.18 -47.93
N SER A 5 12.10 -67.92 -48.35
CA SER A 5 12.39 -66.81 -47.47
C SER A 5 11.06 -66.10 -47.09
N SER A 6 10.71 -66.17 -45.84
CA SER A 6 9.58 -65.41 -45.30
C SER A 6 10.00 -63.97 -44.93
N LEU A 7 9.53 -63.00 -45.68
CA LEU A 7 9.66 -61.56 -45.37
C LEU A 7 8.68 -61.13 -44.26
N LEU A 8 9.23 -60.77 -43.11
CA LEU A 8 8.50 -60.06 -42.06
C LEU A 8 8.23 -58.66 -42.56
N LYS A 9 6.95 -58.31 -42.75
CA LYS A 9 6.47 -56.95 -43.01
C LYS A 9 6.35 -56.19 -41.69
N LEU A 10 7.28 -55.29 -41.41
CA LEU A 10 7.11 -54.26 -40.37
C LEU A 10 6.04 -53.24 -40.81
N LYS A 11 4.99 -53.08 -40.02
CA LYS A 11 4.01 -52.00 -40.19
C LYS A 11 4.60 -50.69 -39.64
N PRO A 12 4.38 -49.53 -40.31
CA PRO A 12 5.03 -48.30 -39.94
C PRO A 12 4.40 -47.65 -38.72
N ALA A 13 5.25 -47.05 -37.90
CA ALA A 13 5.02 -46.27 -36.72
C ALA A 13 4.23 -44.99 -37.00
N LYS A 14 2.90 -45.07 -37.18
CA LYS A 14 2.02 -43.90 -37.24
C LYS A 14 1.45 -43.43 -35.87
N SER A 15 1.59 -44.27 -34.83
CA SER A 15 1.04 -43.99 -33.48
C SER A 15 1.95 -43.14 -32.61
N ILE A 16 3.24 -43.01 -32.88
CA ILE A 16 4.18 -42.23 -32.04
C ILE A 16 4.10 -40.72 -32.36
N LEU A 17 3.76 -40.37 -33.61
CA LEU A 17 3.71 -38.95 -34.02
C LEU A 17 2.50 -38.19 -33.45
N VAL A 18 1.39 -38.90 -33.19
CA VAL A 18 0.17 -38.28 -32.60
C VAL A 18 0.34 -37.97 -31.11
N PHE A 19 1.15 -38.79 -30.39
CA PHE A 19 1.40 -38.51 -28.95
C PHE A 19 2.31 -37.29 -28.73
N PHE A 20 3.28 -37.05 -29.63
CA PHE A 20 4.17 -35.88 -29.55
C PHE A 20 3.44 -34.58 -29.94
N LEU A 21 2.47 -34.60 -30.84
CA LEU A 21 1.68 -33.44 -31.22
C LEU A 21 0.66 -33.06 -30.14
N LEU A 22 0.10 -34.02 -29.40
CA LEU A 22 -0.79 -33.73 -28.25
C LEU A 22 -0.02 -33.22 -27.03
N ALA A 23 1.21 -33.71 -26.79
CA ALA A 23 2.05 -33.21 -25.69
C ALA A 23 2.55 -31.77 -25.94
N SER A 24 2.83 -31.39 -27.21
CA SER A 24 3.23 -30.01 -27.54
C SER A 24 2.07 -29.00 -27.39
N HIS A 25 0.81 -29.41 -27.52
CA HIS A 25 -0.35 -28.53 -27.27
C HIS A 25 -0.62 -28.34 -25.77
N TYR A 26 -0.24 -29.31 -24.92
CA TYR A 26 -0.33 -29.15 -23.45
C TYR A 26 0.77 -28.27 -22.85
N LEU A 27 1.96 -28.20 -23.46
CA LEU A 27 3.05 -27.31 -23.03
C LEU A 27 2.88 -25.86 -23.53
N ALA A 28 2.08 -25.61 -24.58
CA ALA A 28 1.85 -24.26 -25.11
C ALA A 28 0.75 -23.49 -24.35
N ALA A 29 0.06 -24.13 -23.40
CA ALA A 29 -0.95 -23.51 -22.54
C ALA A 29 -0.40 -23.07 -21.16
N ALA A 30 0.91 -22.88 -21.02
CA ALA A 30 1.46 -22.00 -19.99
C ALA A 30 1.06 -20.58 -20.39
N GLY A 31 -0.17 -20.19 -20.04
CA GLY A 31 -0.78 -18.91 -20.40
C GLY A 31 0.17 -17.77 -20.03
N ARG A 32 0.43 -16.89 -20.98
CA ARG A 32 1.18 -15.67 -20.75
C ARG A 32 0.55 -14.97 -19.54
N ALA A 33 1.37 -14.61 -18.55
CA ALA A 33 0.88 -13.92 -17.35
C ALA A 33 0.09 -12.68 -17.77
N GLU A 34 -1.07 -12.48 -17.15
CA GLU A 34 -1.94 -11.32 -17.43
C GLU A 34 -1.26 -10.06 -16.90
N GLN A 35 -1.10 -9.07 -17.77
CA GLN A 35 -0.47 -7.80 -17.43
C GLN A 35 -1.42 -6.95 -16.61
N VAL A 36 -0.96 -6.45 -15.46
CA VAL A 36 -1.68 -5.49 -14.63
C VAL A 36 -0.79 -4.28 -14.32
N ARG A 37 -1.37 -3.10 -14.29
CA ARG A 37 -0.66 -1.84 -14.06
C ARG A 37 -1.14 -1.23 -12.75
N THR A 38 -0.21 -1.12 -11.79
CA THR A 38 -0.51 -0.53 -10.48
C THR A 38 0.23 0.80 -10.33
N VAL A 39 -0.51 1.87 -10.11
CA VAL A 39 0.08 3.18 -9.83
C VAL A 39 0.15 3.43 -8.32
N VAL A 40 1.28 3.98 -7.87
CA VAL A 40 1.47 4.45 -6.50
C VAL A 40 1.86 5.93 -6.49
N PRO A 41 1.46 6.72 -5.48
CA PRO A 41 1.82 8.13 -5.41
C PRO A 41 3.31 8.39 -5.23
N ARG A 42 4.03 7.46 -4.59
CA ARG A 42 5.47 7.53 -4.30
C ARG A 42 6.07 6.13 -4.14
N ALA A 43 7.34 5.97 -4.50
CA ALA A 43 8.13 4.78 -4.19
C ALA A 43 8.71 4.91 -2.77
N THR A 44 7.99 4.44 -1.75
CA THR A 44 8.37 4.51 -0.32
C THR A 44 8.05 3.20 0.39
N LEU A 45 8.51 3.03 1.63
CA LEU A 45 8.18 1.87 2.47
C LEU A 45 6.68 1.66 2.62
N ASN A 46 5.87 2.70 2.54
CA ASN A 46 4.42 2.62 2.62
C ASN A 46 3.77 1.79 1.49
N TYR A 47 4.48 1.62 0.36
CA TYR A 47 4.04 0.80 -0.78
C TYR A 47 4.96 -0.40 -1.03
N LEU A 48 5.73 -0.81 -0.02
CA LEU A 48 6.68 -1.93 -0.10
C LEU A 48 6.00 -3.26 -0.48
N SER A 49 4.71 -3.41 -0.23
CA SER A 49 3.95 -4.61 -0.60
C SER A 49 4.06 -4.96 -2.09
N ILE A 50 4.09 -3.96 -2.98
CA ILE A 50 4.18 -4.20 -4.42
C ILE A 50 5.55 -4.76 -4.82
N PRO A 51 6.70 -4.09 -4.54
CA PRO A 51 8.00 -4.66 -4.85
C PRO A 51 8.29 -5.98 -4.13
N VAL A 52 7.71 -6.24 -2.96
CA VAL A 52 7.78 -7.54 -2.30
C VAL A 52 6.97 -8.58 -3.06
N ALA A 53 5.74 -8.29 -3.49
CA ALA A 53 4.93 -9.22 -4.29
C ALA A 53 5.61 -9.57 -5.61
N GLU A 54 6.26 -8.60 -6.27
CA GLU A 54 7.06 -8.81 -7.48
C GLU A 54 8.29 -9.68 -7.21
N ALA A 55 9.12 -9.32 -6.22
CA ALA A 55 10.39 -9.98 -5.92
C ALA A 55 10.19 -11.41 -5.40
N LYS A 56 9.15 -11.66 -4.60
CA LYS A 56 8.81 -12.99 -4.06
C LYS A 56 7.98 -13.83 -5.03
N GLY A 57 7.61 -13.28 -6.18
CA GLY A 57 6.84 -13.99 -7.21
C GLY A 57 5.35 -14.15 -6.88
N PHE A 58 4.82 -13.45 -5.88
CA PHE A 58 3.41 -13.62 -5.46
C PHE A 58 2.43 -13.22 -6.57
N PHE A 59 2.74 -12.26 -7.43
CA PHE A 59 1.94 -11.97 -8.61
C PHE A 59 2.04 -13.11 -9.63
N ARG A 60 3.23 -13.65 -9.89
CA ARG A 60 3.43 -14.77 -10.84
C ARG A 60 2.70 -16.04 -10.40
N ASP A 61 2.71 -16.35 -9.09
CA ASP A 61 1.94 -17.46 -8.51
C ASP A 61 0.44 -17.33 -8.80
N GLN A 62 -0.04 -16.11 -9.05
CA GLN A 62 -1.41 -15.78 -9.39
C GLN A 62 -1.62 -15.62 -10.92
N GLY A 63 -0.63 -15.94 -11.74
CA GLY A 63 -0.68 -15.74 -13.19
C GLY A 63 -0.74 -14.27 -13.61
N LEU A 64 -0.21 -13.36 -12.78
CA LEU A 64 -0.16 -11.92 -13.04
C LEU A 64 1.29 -11.47 -13.24
N GLU A 65 1.47 -10.47 -14.10
CA GLU A 65 2.70 -9.68 -14.21
C GLU A 65 2.36 -8.21 -13.94
N ASN A 66 2.84 -7.68 -12.80
CA ASN A 66 2.53 -6.33 -12.39
C ASN A 66 3.58 -5.33 -12.88
N GLN A 67 3.11 -4.24 -13.47
CA GLN A 67 3.93 -3.07 -13.80
C GLN A 67 3.62 -1.96 -12.80
N THR A 68 4.62 -1.57 -12.02
CA THR A 68 4.49 -0.45 -11.07
C THR A 68 4.83 0.88 -11.74
N ILE A 69 3.94 1.88 -11.58
CA ILE A 69 4.09 3.23 -12.12
C ILE A 69 3.99 4.23 -10.97
N VAL A 70 4.86 5.23 -10.93
CA VAL A 70 4.83 6.28 -9.90
C VAL A 70 4.20 7.53 -10.48
N ILE A 71 3.01 7.91 -10.00
CA ILE A 71 2.27 9.10 -10.42
C ILE A 71 1.62 9.75 -9.19
N PRO A 72 1.79 11.08 -8.96
CA PRO A 72 1.17 11.76 -7.83
C PRO A 72 -0.37 11.69 -7.81
N GLY A 73 -0.93 11.63 -6.62
CA GLY A 73 -2.31 11.43 -6.19
C GLY A 73 -3.46 11.70 -7.19
N SER A 74 -3.78 12.95 -7.50
CA SER A 74 -4.93 13.28 -8.38
C SER A 74 -4.74 12.81 -9.82
N THR A 75 -3.51 12.90 -10.35
CA THR A 75 -3.16 12.40 -11.68
C THR A 75 -3.26 10.88 -11.75
N ALA A 76 -2.92 10.17 -10.67
CA ALA A 76 -3.09 8.72 -10.55
C ALA A 76 -4.57 8.30 -10.68
N ILE A 77 -5.49 9.09 -10.11
CA ILE A 77 -6.93 8.83 -10.22
C ILE A 77 -7.44 9.08 -11.66
N ALA A 78 -6.97 10.14 -12.31
CA ALA A 78 -7.30 10.38 -13.71
C ALA A 78 -6.82 9.24 -14.63
N ALA A 79 -5.59 8.72 -14.40
CA ALA A 79 -5.05 7.59 -15.15
C ALA A 79 -5.86 6.30 -14.91
N LEU A 80 -6.38 6.08 -13.69
CA LEU A 80 -7.26 4.95 -13.39
C LEU A 80 -8.60 5.05 -14.11
N VAL A 81 -9.25 6.21 -14.03
CA VAL A 81 -10.57 6.43 -14.63
C VAL A 81 -10.50 6.31 -16.17
N SER A 82 -9.39 6.76 -16.79
CA SER A 82 -9.17 6.62 -18.24
C SER A 82 -8.76 5.21 -18.69
N GLY A 83 -8.55 4.26 -17.75
CA GLY A 83 -8.13 2.89 -18.08
C GLY A 83 -6.64 2.74 -18.43
N ASN A 84 -5.82 3.77 -18.22
CA ASN A 84 -4.37 3.70 -18.43
C ASN A 84 -3.65 2.85 -17.37
N VAL A 85 -4.26 2.67 -16.21
CA VAL A 85 -3.82 1.78 -15.13
C VAL A 85 -5.01 1.00 -14.58
N ASP A 86 -4.74 -0.13 -13.92
CA ASP A 86 -5.77 -1.05 -13.43
C ASP A 86 -6.07 -0.83 -11.94
N TYR A 87 -5.03 -0.43 -11.15
CA TYR A 87 -5.13 -0.15 -9.72
C TYR A 87 -4.39 1.13 -9.35
N SER A 88 -4.92 1.87 -8.38
CA SER A 88 -4.25 3.06 -7.84
C SER A 88 -4.17 3.03 -6.32
N GLY A 89 -2.97 3.23 -5.76
CA GLY A 89 -2.69 3.38 -4.34
C GLY A 89 -3.08 4.74 -3.74
N ALA A 90 -3.73 5.61 -4.52
CA ALA A 90 -4.21 6.92 -4.05
C ALA A 90 -5.62 6.81 -3.41
N GLY A 91 -5.80 5.90 -2.44
CA GLY A 91 -7.10 5.52 -1.87
C GLY A 91 -7.96 6.69 -1.39
N GLY A 92 -7.43 7.58 -0.56
CA GLY A 92 -8.18 8.73 -0.05
C GLY A 92 -8.64 9.69 -1.17
N SER A 93 -7.73 9.98 -2.12
CA SER A 93 -8.10 10.78 -3.30
C SER A 93 -9.14 10.08 -4.16
N GLY A 94 -9.05 8.75 -4.29
CA GLY A 94 -10.01 7.93 -5.02
C GLY A 94 -11.39 7.94 -4.36
N MET A 95 -11.49 7.74 -3.05
CA MET A 95 -12.76 7.78 -2.33
C MET A 95 -13.44 9.16 -2.43
N ARG A 96 -12.66 10.25 -2.34
CA ARG A 96 -13.20 11.60 -2.55
C ARG A 96 -13.65 11.84 -4.00
N ALA A 97 -12.95 11.27 -4.98
CA ALA A 97 -13.36 11.31 -6.38
C ALA A 97 -14.63 10.49 -6.63
N ALA A 98 -14.78 9.32 -5.99
CA ALA A 98 -15.99 8.51 -6.06
C ALA A 98 -17.24 9.28 -5.59
N LEU A 99 -17.13 10.04 -4.50
CA LEU A 99 -18.25 10.90 -4.05
C LEU A 99 -18.58 12.03 -5.03
N ARG A 100 -17.63 12.44 -5.86
CA ARG A 100 -17.85 13.41 -6.94
C ARG A 100 -18.32 12.78 -8.25
N GLY A 101 -18.66 11.49 -8.22
CA GLY A 101 -19.22 10.75 -9.36
C GLY A 101 -18.19 9.96 -10.18
N ALA A 102 -16.93 9.87 -9.77
CA ALA A 102 -15.98 8.99 -10.45
C ALA A 102 -16.36 7.52 -10.23
N PRO A 103 -16.37 6.67 -11.29
CA PRO A 103 -16.82 5.28 -11.21
C PRO A 103 -15.70 4.38 -10.65
N ILE A 104 -15.29 4.61 -9.40
CA ILE A 104 -14.21 3.90 -8.73
C ILE A 104 -14.55 3.59 -7.27
N LYS A 105 -13.95 2.53 -6.72
CA LYS A 105 -14.11 2.12 -5.32
C LYS A 105 -12.78 1.69 -4.74
N ALA A 106 -12.59 1.92 -3.44
CA ALA A 106 -11.52 1.29 -2.69
C ALA A 106 -11.82 -0.22 -2.55
N VAL A 107 -10.83 -1.06 -2.89
CA VAL A 107 -10.96 -2.51 -2.88
C VAL A 107 -10.14 -3.20 -1.77
N MET A 108 -9.18 -2.49 -1.19
CA MET A 108 -8.43 -2.91 0.00
C MET A 108 -7.78 -1.71 0.68
N PHE A 109 -7.38 -1.92 1.95
CA PHE A 109 -6.46 -1.03 2.67
C PHE A 109 -5.28 -1.85 3.18
N GLN A 110 -4.05 -1.36 3.01
CA GLN A 110 -2.87 -2.13 3.40
C GLN A 110 -2.74 -2.24 4.92
N THR A 111 -2.99 -1.15 5.63
CA THR A 111 -2.78 -1.06 7.08
C THR A 111 -4.07 -0.69 7.81
N GLU A 112 -4.17 -1.06 9.08
CA GLU A 112 -5.27 -0.70 9.99
C GLU A 112 -5.03 0.63 10.68
N LYS A 113 -3.79 1.13 10.65
CA LYS A 113 -3.36 2.38 11.28
C LYS A 113 -2.59 3.22 10.25
N VAL A 114 -2.59 4.55 10.43
CA VAL A 114 -1.64 5.41 9.70
C VAL A 114 -0.21 5.06 10.11
N THR A 115 0.72 5.20 9.17
CA THR A 115 2.13 4.82 9.34
C THR A 115 3.02 6.01 9.67
N TRP A 116 2.45 7.06 10.25
CA TRP A 116 3.13 8.31 10.54
C TRP A 116 3.62 8.40 11.98
N TYR A 117 4.67 9.17 12.15
CA TYR A 117 5.31 9.49 13.42
C TYR A 117 5.37 11.00 13.59
N LEU A 118 5.27 11.47 14.82
CA LEU A 118 5.52 12.86 15.18
C LEU A 118 6.97 12.98 15.63
N LEU A 119 7.83 13.53 14.76
CA LEU A 119 9.23 13.79 15.02
C LEU A 119 9.39 15.25 15.48
N ALA A 120 10.16 15.49 16.53
CA ALA A 120 10.32 16.79 17.15
C ALA A 120 11.78 17.20 17.37
N ALA A 121 12.00 18.50 17.51
CA ALA A 121 13.27 19.09 17.89
C ALA A 121 13.72 18.60 19.27
N PRO A 122 15.03 18.62 19.60
CA PRO A 122 15.55 18.02 20.83
C PRO A 122 15.02 18.62 22.13
N ASP A 123 14.61 19.89 22.10
CA ASP A 123 14.05 20.64 23.22
C ASP A 123 12.58 20.26 23.54
N ILE A 124 11.91 19.60 22.63
CA ILE A 124 10.52 19.13 22.79
C ILE A 124 10.55 17.70 23.33
N GLN A 125 10.12 17.52 24.59
CA GLN A 125 10.19 16.24 25.29
C GLN A 125 8.88 15.44 25.23
N LYS A 126 7.75 16.14 25.15
CA LYS A 126 6.39 15.57 25.15
C LYS A 126 5.47 16.40 24.27
N ILE A 127 4.30 15.86 23.92
CA ILE A 127 3.35 16.52 23.02
C ILE A 127 2.85 17.84 23.63
N SER A 128 2.68 17.91 24.94
CA SER A 128 2.23 19.15 25.61
C SER A 128 3.21 20.33 25.47
N ASP A 129 4.48 20.08 25.15
CA ASP A 129 5.47 21.14 24.90
C ASP A 129 5.26 21.82 23.52
N LEU A 130 4.36 21.29 22.70
CA LEU A 130 4.02 21.82 21.37
C LEU A 130 3.05 23.01 21.44
N LYS A 131 2.55 23.38 22.62
CA LYS A 131 1.71 24.58 22.78
C LYS A 131 2.47 25.82 22.29
N SER A 132 1.82 26.61 21.44
CA SER A 132 2.37 27.80 20.77
C SER A 132 3.57 27.53 19.85
N LYS A 133 3.77 26.28 19.45
CA LYS A 133 4.86 25.86 18.54
C LYS A 133 4.37 25.68 17.10
N LYS A 134 5.35 25.63 16.18
CA LYS A 134 5.13 25.37 14.76
C LYS A 134 5.27 23.87 14.46
N ILE A 135 4.29 23.30 13.78
CA ILE A 135 4.31 21.87 13.37
C ILE A 135 4.17 21.77 11.85
N ALA A 136 5.12 21.10 11.22
CA ALA A 136 5.07 20.86 9.78
C ALA A 136 4.14 19.68 9.45
N VAL A 137 3.22 19.89 8.51
CA VAL A 137 2.27 18.91 7.96
C VAL A 137 2.40 18.85 6.43
N GLY A 138 1.71 17.92 5.77
CA GLY A 138 1.68 17.85 4.30
C GLY A 138 1.03 19.09 3.70
N THR A 139 -0.28 19.17 3.81
CA THR A 139 -1.10 20.31 3.33
C THR A 139 -2.13 20.63 4.41
N ILE A 140 -2.39 21.90 4.62
CA ILE A 140 -3.43 22.34 5.58
C ILE A 140 -4.79 21.78 5.12
N GLY A 141 -5.50 21.12 6.04
CA GLY A 141 -6.77 20.45 5.77
C GLY A 141 -6.65 19.05 5.16
N ASP A 142 -5.44 18.50 5.01
CA ASP A 142 -5.27 17.10 4.64
C ASP A 142 -5.36 16.17 5.87
N THR A 143 -5.25 14.86 5.64
CA THR A 143 -5.32 13.86 6.70
C THR A 143 -4.23 14.04 7.75
N GLN A 144 -3.00 14.45 7.38
CA GLN A 144 -1.94 14.72 8.35
C GLN A 144 -2.29 15.87 9.27
N ASP A 145 -2.77 16.97 8.71
CA ASP A 145 -3.18 18.16 9.46
C ASP A 145 -4.32 17.85 10.46
N THR A 146 -5.30 17.09 10.00
CA THR A 146 -6.43 16.64 10.84
C THR A 146 -5.95 15.78 12.01
N LEU A 147 -5.15 14.75 11.73
CA LEU A 147 -4.71 13.81 12.77
C LEU A 147 -3.74 14.46 13.78
N ILE A 148 -2.91 15.39 13.36
CA ILE A 148 -2.06 16.14 14.30
C ILE A 148 -2.89 17.07 15.18
N THR A 149 -3.89 17.73 14.64
CA THR A 149 -4.82 18.53 15.44
C THR A 149 -5.47 17.66 16.51
N MET A 150 -6.00 16.50 16.16
CA MET A 150 -6.59 15.56 17.10
C MET A 150 -5.57 15.03 18.13
N LEU A 151 -4.34 14.78 17.72
CA LEU A 151 -3.27 14.30 18.62
C LEU A 151 -2.95 15.32 19.70
N VAL A 152 -2.79 16.60 19.34
CA VAL A 152 -2.52 17.66 20.32
C VAL A 152 -3.74 17.97 21.20
N GLU A 153 -4.96 17.88 20.65
CA GLU A 153 -6.20 18.07 21.40
C GLU A 153 -6.42 16.97 22.44
N ARG A 154 -6.06 15.72 22.13
CA ARG A 154 -6.08 14.62 23.09
C ARG A 154 -5.15 14.87 24.29
N GLU A 155 -4.06 15.60 24.08
CA GLU A 155 -3.10 15.98 25.12
C GLU A 155 -3.44 17.33 25.77
N GLY A 156 -4.65 17.86 25.55
CA GLY A 156 -5.17 19.08 26.18
C GLY A 156 -4.71 20.39 25.56
N ILE A 157 -4.10 20.36 24.36
CA ILE A 157 -3.73 21.57 23.62
C ILE A 157 -4.79 21.85 22.58
N SER A 158 -5.38 23.05 22.57
CA SER A 158 -6.28 23.45 21.49
C SER A 158 -5.55 23.43 20.15
N GLY A 159 -6.18 22.89 19.09
CA GLY A 159 -5.65 22.98 17.73
C GLY A 159 -5.40 24.42 17.24
N ARG A 160 -5.96 25.43 17.92
CA ARG A 160 -5.69 26.86 17.67
C ARG A 160 -4.40 27.35 18.34
N ASP A 161 -3.91 26.62 19.34
CA ASP A 161 -2.70 26.96 20.09
C ASP A 161 -1.43 26.43 19.42
N ILE A 162 -1.53 25.83 18.24
CA ILE A 162 -0.38 25.41 17.41
C ILE A 162 -0.42 26.13 16.06
N THR A 163 0.76 26.38 15.49
CA THR A 163 0.90 26.91 14.13
C THR A 163 1.25 25.77 13.18
N ARG A 164 0.34 25.44 12.25
CA ARG A 164 0.59 24.40 11.22
C ARG A 164 1.26 25.02 10.02
N ILE A 165 2.32 24.37 9.53
CA ILE A 165 3.10 24.80 8.36
C ILE A 165 2.96 23.73 7.27
N ALA A 166 2.40 24.13 6.13
CA ALA A 166 2.28 23.24 4.97
C ALA A 166 3.63 23.03 4.30
N MET A 167 4.00 21.74 4.12
CA MET A 167 5.22 21.32 3.43
C MET A 167 4.94 20.16 2.47
N PRO A 168 4.20 20.39 1.38
CA PRO A 168 3.70 19.31 0.50
C PRO A 168 4.82 18.56 -0.25
N SER A 169 5.96 19.22 -0.48
CA SER A 169 7.08 18.68 -1.26
C SER A 169 8.37 18.52 -0.44
N ARG A 170 8.26 18.36 0.88
CA ARG A 170 9.44 18.16 1.73
C ARG A 170 10.15 16.86 1.42
N ASN A 171 11.47 16.87 1.61
CA ASN A 171 12.29 15.66 1.68
C ASN A 171 12.85 15.48 3.10
N THR A 172 13.32 14.28 3.40
CA THR A 172 13.83 13.89 4.72
C THR A 172 14.94 14.80 5.23
N THR A 173 15.93 15.10 4.38
CA THR A 173 17.07 15.96 4.75
C THR A 173 16.62 17.36 5.16
N ASN A 174 15.76 17.99 4.34
CA ASN A 174 15.23 19.32 4.63
C ASN A 174 14.38 19.33 5.89
N THR A 175 13.60 18.27 6.15
CA THR A 175 12.80 18.13 7.37
C THR A 175 13.70 18.08 8.61
N ILE A 176 14.74 17.24 8.59
CA ILE A 176 15.70 17.13 9.71
C ILE A 176 16.43 18.45 9.96
N LEU A 177 16.96 19.08 8.90
CA LEU A 177 17.64 20.38 9.02
C LEU A 177 16.73 21.47 9.58
N SER A 178 15.48 21.53 9.14
CA SER A 178 14.51 22.52 9.63
C SER A 178 14.11 22.29 11.09
N LEU A 179 14.02 21.05 11.55
CA LEU A 179 13.82 20.73 12.98
C LEU A 179 15.03 21.12 13.81
N LYS A 180 16.26 20.84 13.33
CA LYS A 180 17.51 21.20 14.02
C LYS A 180 17.73 22.72 14.09
N SER A 181 17.32 23.47 13.06
CA SER A 181 17.43 24.94 13.02
C SER A 181 16.30 25.69 13.75
N GLY A 182 15.26 24.97 14.23
CA GLY A 182 14.10 25.57 14.89
C GLY A 182 13.11 26.28 13.94
N ALA A 183 13.19 26.06 12.63
CA ALA A 183 12.22 26.59 11.67
C ALA A 183 10.81 26.10 12.00
N PHE A 184 10.68 24.88 12.51
CA PHE A 184 9.51 24.33 13.18
C PHE A 184 9.94 23.36 14.28
N SER A 185 9.05 23.13 15.25
CA SER A 185 9.36 22.35 16.46
C SER A 185 9.01 20.88 16.33
N ALA A 186 8.10 20.51 15.41
CA ALA A 186 7.77 19.14 15.12
C ALA A 186 7.32 18.97 13.66
N ALA A 187 7.38 17.74 13.16
CA ALA A 187 6.92 17.36 11.82
C ALA A 187 6.30 15.97 11.81
N VAL A 188 5.27 15.79 10.99
CA VAL A 188 4.72 14.46 10.68
C VAL A 188 5.58 13.80 9.62
N VAL A 189 6.14 12.65 9.92
CA VAL A 189 7.12 11.93 9.09
C VAL A 189 6.75 10.46 8.94
N ASN A 190 7.35 9.77 7.96
CA ASN A 190 7.24 8.31 7.83
C ASN A 190 8.21 7.60 8.80
N ALA A 191 8.09 6.27 8.88
CA ALA A 191 8.90 5.45 9.80
C ALA A 191 10.41 5.59 9.57
N ASP A 192 10.86 5.55 8.33
CA ASP A 192 12.26 5.72 7.93
C ASP A 192 12.80 7.13 8.23
N GLU A 193 11.99 8.14 7.97
CA GLU A 193 12.33 9.54 8.28
C GLU A 193 12.46 9.78 9.79
N SER A 194 11.58 9.18 10.62
CA SER A 194 11.67 9.30 12.07
C SER A 194 12.95 8.67 12.62
N LEU A 195 13.37 7.53 12.08
CA LEU A 195 14.60 6.86 12.48
C LEU A 195 15.87 7.63 12.08
N LEU A 196 15.86 8.22 10.88
CA LEU A 196 16.95 9.12 10.46
C LEU A 196 17.04 10.35 11.36
N GLY A 197 15.90 10.93 11.71
CA GLY A 197 15.84 12.05 12.64
C GLY A 197 16.38 11.70 14.04
N GLU A 198 16.02 10.53 14.57
CA GLU A 198 16.54 10.04 15.86
C GLU A 198 18.08 9.91 15.86
N LYS A 199 18.66 9.41 14.77
CA LYS A 199 20.14 9.37 14.61
C LYS A 199 20.78 10.74 14.60
N GLU A 200 20.05 11.75 14.14
CA GLU A 200 20.47 13.15 14.11
C GLU A 200 20.15 13.89 15.42
N GLY A 201 19.73 13.19 16.47
CA GLY A 201 19.44 13.74 17.79
C GLY A 201 18.05 14.33 17.96
N LEU A 202 17.15 14.14 16.99
CA LEU A 202 15.74 14.50 17.11
C LEU A 202 14.98 13.44 17.93
N ARG A 203 13.76 13.75 18.33
CA ARG A 203 12.93 12.88 19.19
C ARG A 203 11.64 12.47 18.49
N THR A 204 11.36 11.19 18.44
CA THR A 204 10.03 10.71 18.09
C THR A 204 9.12 10.78 19.32
N LEU A 205 8.09 11.64 19.28
CA LEU A 205 7.16 11.84 20.39
C LEU A 205 6.02 10.82 20.38
N ALA A 206 5.54 10.43 19.20
CA ALA A 206 4.40 9.53 19.07
C ALA A 206 4.41 8.77 17.74
N PHE A 207 3.85 7.56 17.77
CA PHE A 207 3.30 6.89 16.59
C PHE A 207 1.85 7.35 16.41
N VAL A 208 1.57 8.12 15.38
CA VAL A 208 0.23 8.72 15.13
C VAL A 208 -0.85 7.65 14.96
N GLY A 209 -0.46 6.48 14.48
CA GLY A 209 -1.35 5.31 14.32
C GLY A 209 -1.93 4.77 15.64
N ASP A 210 -1.41 5.16 16.80
CA ASP A 210 -1.97 4.75 18.10
C ASP A 210 -3.12 5.64 18.58
N LEU A 211 -3.46 6.68 17.83
CA LEU A 211 -4.62 7.52 18.13
C LEU A 211 -5.93 6.72 18.10
N PHE A 212 -6.16 6.03 16.99
CA PHE A 212 -7.33 5.18 16.75
C PHE A 212 -7.15 4.39 15.44
N PRO A 213 -7.95 3.34 15.20
CA PRO A 213 -7.96 2.63 13.92
C PRO A 213 -8.25 3.59 12.77
N TYR A 214 -7.34 3.66 11.81
CA TYR A 214 -7.46 4.51 10.63
C TYR A 214 -6.82 3.80 9.43
N PRO A 215 -7.61 3.04 8.66
CA PRO A 215 -7.13 2.31 7.49
C PRO A 215 -6.40 3.22 6.51
N PHE A 216 -5.21 2.81 6.11
CA PHE A 216 -4.35 3.67 5.31
C PHE A 216 -3.78 2.93 4.09
N GLN A 217 -3.23 3.70 3.12
CA GLN A 217 -2.77 3.20 1.82
C GLN A 217 -3.80 2.28 1.14
N GLY A 218 -5.02 2.80 0.96
CA GLY A 218 -6.06 2.11 0.22
C GLY A 218 -5.75 2.04 -1.27
N PHE A 219 -6.09 0.92 -1.90
CA PHE A 219 -6.08 0.77 -3.35
C PHE A 219 -7.49 0.85 -3.90
N VAL A 220 -7.63 1.56 -5.02
CA VAL A 220 -8.89 1.73 -5.75
C VAL A 220 -8.81 1.07 -7.12
N ALA A 221 -9.97 0.57 -7.59
CA ALA A 221 -10.23 0.06 -8.93
C ALA A 221 -11.50 0.69 -9.49
N THR A 222 -11.69 0.62 -10.83
CA THR A 222 -12.93 1.12 -11.43
C THR A 222 -14.10 0.18 -11.18
N ASP A 223 -15.34 0.72 -11.15
CA ASP A 223 -16.55 -0.09 -11.05
C ASP A 223 -16.64 -1.11 -12.19
N LYS A 224 -16.16 -0.74 -13.39
CA LYS A 224 -16.05 -1.63 -14.54
C LYS A 224 -15.10 -2.80 -14.25
N THR A 225 -13.89 -2.55 -13.75
CA THR A 225 -12.93 -3.61 -13.41
C THR A 225 -13.49 -4.54 -12.34
N ILE A 226 -14.18 -3.98 -11.33
CA ILE A 226 -14.81 -4.77 -10.26
C ILE A 226 -15.90 -5.69 -10.80
N ALA A 227 -16.69 -5.23 -11.76
CA ALA A 227 -17.78 -5.99 -12.34
C ALA A 227 -17.32 -7.03 -13.37
N GLU A 228 -16.38 -6.65 -14.26
CA GLU A 228 -15.98 -7.47 -15.40
C GLU A 228 -14.79 -8.39 -15.11
N ARG A 229 -13.90 -8.04 -14.15
CA ARG A 229 -12.68 -8.79 -13.85
C ARG A 229 -12.53 -9.18 -12.36
N PRO A 230 -13.59 -9.70 -11.68
CA PRO A 230 -13.53 -10.00 -10.24
C PRO A 230 -12.45 -11.04 -9.89
N ASN A 231 -12.21 -12.03 -10.76
CA ASN A 231 -11.19 -13.05 -10.55
C ASN A 231 -9.77 -12.49 -10.66
N GLU A 232 -9.52 -11.54 -11.55
CA GLU A 232 -8.23 -10.84 -11.63
C GLU A 232 -7.98 -10.03 -10.36
N ILE A 233 -8.98 -9.27 -9.89
CA ILE A 233 -8.88 -8.51 -8.64
C ILE A 233 -8.58 -9.45 -7.46
N LYS A 234 -9.27 -10.57 -7.33
CA LYS A 234 -8.99 -11.57 -6.26
C LYS A 234 -7.55 -12.08 -6.31
N ARG A 235 -7.03 -12.39 -7.49
CA ARG A 235 -5.64 -12.81 -7.69
C ARG A 235 -4.66 -11.71 -7.28
N TRP A 236 -4.93 -10.47 -7.68
CA TRP A 236 -4.12 -9.31 -7.31
C TRP A 236 -4.16 -9.06 -5.79
N LEU A 237 -5.34 -9.04 -5.17
CA LEU A 237 -5.53 -8.88 -3.72
C LEU A 237 -4.81 -9.96 -2.92
N ARG A 238 -4.86 -11.22 -3.39
CA ARG A 238 -4.15 -12.34 -2.74
C ARG A 238 -2.64 -12.16 -2.78
N ALA A 239 -2.08 -11.71 -3.90
CA ALA A 239 -0.66 -11.41 -4.00
C ALA A 239 -0.26 -10.27 -3.05
N MET A 240 -1.06 -9.20 -2.96
CA MET A 240 -0.83 -8.06 -2.07
C MET A 240 -0.94 -8.46 -0.59
N ALA A 241 -1.94 -9.24 -0.20
CA ALA A 241 -2.10 -9.70 1.18
C ALA A 241 -0.91 -10.59 1.61
N ARG A 242 -0.46 -11.52 0.74
CA ARG A 242 0.74 -12.35 0.98
C ARG A 242 1.99 -11.49 1.16
N ALA A 243 2.13 -10.42 0.39
CA ALA A 243 3.27 -9.51 0.52
C ALA A 243 3.25 -8.74 1.85
N LEU A 244 2.10 -8.28 2.31
CA LEU A 244 1.96 -7.61 3.60
C LEU A 244 2.25 -8.57 4.77
N ILE A 245 1.79 -9.82 4.70
CA ILE A 245 2.14 -10.87 5.65
C ILE A 245 3.66 -11.09 5.67
N PHE A 246 4.28 -11.21 4.48
CA PHE A 246 5.72 -11.38 4.37
C PHE A 246 6.50 -10.21 4.98
N ILE A 247 6.09 -8.97 4.75
CA ILE A 247 6.71 -7.77 5.34
C ILE A 247 6.67 -7.81 6.86
N ARG A 248 5.53 -8.22 7.44
CA ARG A 248 5.35 -8.34 8.89
C ARG A 248 6.22 -9.43 9.48
N ASP A 249 6.23 -10.61 8.85
CA ASP A 249 6.80 -11.83 9.41
C ASP A 249 8.30 -11.98 9.07
N LYS A 250 8.81 -11.29 8.03
CA LYS A 250 10.18 -11.37 7.49
C LYS A 250 10.78 -9.98 7.20
N PRO A 251 10.85 -9.09 8.21
CA PRO A 251 11.27 -7.70 8.01
C PRO A 251 12.70 -7.55 7.46
N GLU A 252 13.62 -8.48 7.79
CA GLU A 252 15.00 -8.47 7.29
C GLU A 252 15.06 -8.74 5.79
N GLU A 253 14.32 -9.77 5.30
CA GLU A 253 14.25 -10.08 3.88
C GLU A 253 13.50 -8.98 3.10
N ALA A 254 12.48 -8.41 3.70
CA ALA A 254 11.74 -7.27 3.13
C ALA A 254 12.65 -6.03 2.99
N ALA A 255 13.59 -5.82 3.93
CA ALA A 255 14.56 -4.73 3.85
C ALA A 255 15.54 -4.92 2.68
N ASP A 256 15.98 -6.14 2.40
CA ASP A 256 16.85 -6.43 1.26
C ASP A 256 16.14 -6.15 -0.08
N ILE A 257 14.82 -6.36 -0.15
CA ILE A 257 14.01 -6.00 -1.30
C ILE A 257 13.83 -4.48 -1.38
N ALA A 258 13.53 -3.82 -0.26
CA ALA A 258 13.35 -2.36 -0.20
C ALA A 258 14.59 -1.62 -0.69
N LEU A 259 15.78 -2.00 -0.22
CA LEU A 259 17.06 -1.40 -0.61
C LEU A 259 17.36 -1.53 -2.11
N LYS A 260 16.86 -2.58 -2.76
CA LYS A 260 17.05 -2.81 -4.20
C LYS A 260 16.01 -2.10 -5.06
N LYS A 261 14.80 -1.85 -4.52
CA LYS A 261 13.63 -1.44 -5.33
C LYS A 261 13.12 -0.04 -5.02
N ILE A 262 13.46 0.52 -3.85
CA ILE A 262 12.99 1.85 -3.42
C ILE A 262 14.20 2.79 -3.38
N PRO A 263 14.12 3.99 -3.98
CA PRO A 263 15.20 4.96 -3.96
C PRO A 263 15.28 5.62 -2.57
N MET A 264 16.03 5.01 -1.64
CA MET A 264 16.15 5.44 -0.24
C MET A 264 17.43 6.21 0.05
N GLY A 265 18.27 6.49 -0.97
CA GLY A 265 19.58 7.11 -0.76
C GLY A 265 20.53 6.22 0.07
N ASN A 266 21.44 6.84 0.83
CA ASN A 266 22.45 6.13 1.63
C ASN A 266 21.90 5.67 3.01
N VAL A 267 20.73 5.04 3.04
CA VAL A 267 20.14 4.50 4.27
C VAL A 267 20.75 3.13 4.58
N SER A 268 21.25 2.95 5.81
CA SER A 268 21.84 1.67 6.23
C SER A 268 20.78 0.57 6.35
N ARG A 269 21.15 -0.68 6.02
CA ARG A 269 20.26 -1.83 6.14
C ARG A 269 19.58 -1.99 7.51
N PRO A 270 20.28 -1.87 8.65
CA PRO A 270 19.64 -1.94 9.97
C PRO A 270 18.53 -0.91 10.16
N LEU A 271 18.71 0.29 9.61
CA LEU A 271 17.71 1.35 9.68
C LEU A 271 16.47 1.01 8.86
N VAL A 272 16.66 0.44 7.67
CA VAL A 272 15.53 -0.01 6.81
C VAL A 272 14.75 -1.13 7.49
N VAL A 273 15.44 -2.10 8.12
CA VAL A 273 14.80 -3.18 8.89
C VAL A 273 13.93 -2.60 10.01
N GLU A 274 14.46 -1.66 10.77
CA GLU A 274 13.70 -1.04 11.86
C GLU A 274 12.53 -0.19 11.31
N GLY A 275 12.71 0.52 10.19
CA GLY A 275 11.63 1.23 9.49
C GLY A 275 10.50 0.29 9.08
N ILE A 276 10.84 -0.91 8.59
CA ILE A 276 9.85 -1.94 8.24
C ILE A 276 9.16 -2.49 9.48
N ARG A 277 9.88 -2.73 10.58
CA ARG A 277 9.26 -3.14 11.86
C ARG A 277 8.30 -2.08 12.38
N ARG A 278 8.64 -0.80 12.26
CA ARG A 278 7.73 0.32 12.59
C ARG A 278 6.49 0.34 11.67
N PHE A 279 6.67 0.14 10.37
CA PHE A 279 5.55 0.01 9.43
C PHE A 279 4.65 -1.18 9.81
N ALA A 280 5.23 -2.32 10.17
CA ALA A 280 4.51 -3.53 10.53
C ALA A 280 3.58 -3.34 11.75
N LYS A 281 3.86 -2.39 12.66
CA LYS A 281 2.96 -2.02 13.77
C LYS A 281 1.59 -1.51 13.31
N ALA A 282 1.49 -1.06 12.05
CA ALA A 282 0.24 -0.62 11.47
C ALA A 282 -0.56 -1.76 10.80
N LEU A 283 0.04 -2.94 10.62
CA LEU A 283 -0.62 -4.11 10.04
C LEU A 283 -1.47 -4.84 11.10
N PRO A 284 -2.62 -5.43 10.73
CA PRO A 284 -3.37 -6.30 11.62
C PRO A 284 -2.62 -7.62 11.86
N GLU A 285 -2.95 -8.31 12.96
CA GLU A 285 -2.35 -9.62 13.30
C GLU A 285 -2.73 -10.73 12.29
N GLY A 286 -3.95 -10.71 11.78
CA GLY A 286 -4.46 -11.67 10.80
C GLY A 286 -3.99 -11.43 9.37
N VAL A 287 -4.88 -11.67 8.41
CA VAL A 287 -4.68 -11.36 6.98
C VAL A 287 -4.97 -9.88 6.76
N PRO A 288 -3.97 -9.07 6.30
CA PRO A 288 -4.17 -7.66 5.99
C PRO A 288 -5.06 -7.47 4.77
N GLY A 289 -5.67 -6.29 4.65
CA GLY A 289 -6.44 -5.90 3.47
C GLY A 289 -7.83 -5.36 3.80
N LEU A 290 -8.43 -5.82 4.92
CA LEU A 290 -9.74 -5.37 5.39
C LEU A 290 -9.59 -4.49 6.62
N PRO A 291 -10.18 -3.29 6.62
CA PRO A 291 -10.27 -2.45 7.80
C PRO A 291 -11.32 -2.97 8.79
N SER A 292 -11.13 -2.66 10.07
CA SER A 292 -12.15 -2.86 11.11
C SER A 292 -13.38 -1.97 10.87
N ALA A 293 -14.51 -2.32 11.48
CA ALA A 293 -15.72 -1.51 11.41
C ALA A 293 -15.49 -0.07 11.95
N GLN A 294 -14.70 0.06 13.02
CA GLN A 294 -14.33 1.38 13.56
C GLN A 294 -13.40 2.12 12.61
N GLY A 295 -12.45 1.42 11.98
CA GLY A 295 -11.57 1.99 10.95
C GLY A 295 -12.36 2.54 9.77
N ILE A 296 -13.36 1.82 9.28
CA ILE A 296 -14.24 2.30 8.21
C ILE A 296 -14.95 3.60 8.63
N LYS A 297 -15.52 3.65 9.84
CA LYS A 297 -16.16 4.88 10.34
C LYS A 297 -15.17 6.05 10.38
N ASN A 298 -13.97 5.83 10.88
CA ASN A 298 -12.97 6.88 11.01
C ASN A 298 -12.48 7.38 9.64
N VAL A 299 -12.20 6.49 8.67
CA VAL A 299 -11.79 6.93 7.33
C VAL A 299 -12.92 7.66 6.60
N MET A 300 -14.18 7.23 6.78
CA MET A 300 -15.33 7.95 6.22
C MET A 300 -15.44 9.36 6.80
N GLU A 301 -15.27 9.51 8.10
CA GLU A 301 -15.36 10.82 8.76
C GLU A 301 -14.18 11.72 8.37
N PHE A 302 -12.95 11.27 8.57
CA PHE A 302 -11.77 12.14 8.51
C PHE A 302 -11.13 12.25 7.13
N ASP A 303 -11.24 11.23 6.26
CA ASP A 303 -10.63 11.27 4.91
C ASP A 303 -11.65 11.56 3.81
N VAL A 304 -12.93 11.35 4.09
CA VAL A 304 -13.98 11.51 3.08
C VAL A 304 -14.86 12.72 3.39
N LYS A 305 -15.56 12.72 4.53
CA LYS A 305 -16.55 13.75 4.87
C LYS A 305 -15.90 15.09 5.21
N LEU A 306 -14.93 15.10 6.13
CA LEU A 306 -14.32 16.32 6.63
C LEU A 306 -13.65 17.18 5.54
N PRO A 307 -12.79 16.62 4.64
CA PRO A 307 -12.18 17.40 3.56
C PRO A 307 -13.19 17.93 2.53
N LEU A 308 -14.32 17.25 2.37
CA LEU A 308 -15.41 17.65 1.47
C LEU A 308 -16.47 18.51 2.14
N LYS A 309 -16.34 18.77 3.45
CA LYS A 309 -17.31 19.53 4.28
C LYS A 309 -18.72 18.94 4.24
N ILE A 310 -18.82 17.61 4.15
CA ILE A 310 -20.10 16.88 4.12
C ILE A 310 -20.54 16.61 5.56
N LYS A 311 -21.77 16.97 5.87
CA LYS A 311 -22.38 16.77 7.21
C LYS A 311 -23.28 15.53 7.25
N GLU A 312 -23.82 15.14 6.10
CA GLU A 312 -24.76 14.02 5.98
C GLU A 312 -24.03 12.68 6.16
N GLU A 313 -24.76 11.67 6.61
CA GLU A 313 -24.26 10.30 6.64
C GLU A 313 -24.14 9.75 5.22
N ILE A 314 -23.00 9.13 4.96
CA ILE A 314 -22.68 8.52 3.67
C ILE A 314 -22.40 7.02 3.88
N SER A 315 -23.15 6.16 3.16
CA SER A 315 -22.84 4.74 3.16
C SER A 315 -21.41 4.51 2.62
N PRO A 316 -20.58 3.71 3.31
CA PRO A 316 -19.26 3.33 2.83
C PRO A 316 -19.26 2.71 1.42
N ASP A 317 -20.33 2.04 1.02
CA ASP A 317 -20.48 1.41 -0.30
C ASP A 317 -20.43 2.41 -1.47
N LYS A 318 -20.65 3.71 -1.19
CA LYS A 318 -20.46 4.75 -2.20
C LYS A 318 -19.00 4.94 -2.61
N VAL A 319 -18.05 4.59 -1.75
CA VAL A 319 -16.61 4.86 -1.96
C VAL A 319 -15.74 3.63 -1.87
N MET A 320 -16.25 2.49 -1.35
CA MET A 320 -15.49 1.24 -1.22
C MET A 320 -16.33 0.02 -1.55
N ASN A 321 -15.69 -1.02 -2.08
CA ASN A 321 -16.23 -2.36 -2.28
C ASN A 321 -15.21 -3.39 -1.80
N LEU A 322 -15.37 -3.82 -0.56
CA LEU A 322 -14.45 -4.74 0.11
C LEU A 322 -14.88 -6.22 0.01
N LYS A 323 -15.91 -6.53 -0.80
CA LYS A 323 -16.44 -7.91 -0.92
C LYS A 323 -15.34 -8.89 -1.34
N LEU A 324 -14.63 -8.60 -2.43
CA LEU A 324 -13.60 -9.51 -2.96
C LEU A 324 -12.41 -9.66 -1.99
N MET A 325 -12.05 -8.61 -1.26
CA MET A 325 -11.01 -8.72 -0.23
C MET A 325 -11.46 -9.57 0.97
N ARG A 326 -12.74 -9.54 1.31
CA ARG A 326 -13.30 -10.41 2.37
C ARG A 326 -13.19 -11.88 1.97
N GLU A 327 -13.57 -12.21 0.75
CA GLU A 327 -13.43 -13.57 0.20
C GLU A 327 -11.96 -14.03 0.18
N VAL A 328 -11.03 -13.17 -0.25
CA VAL A 328 -9.59 -13.47 -0.24
C VAL A 328 -9.05 -13.68 1.17
N LYS A 329 -9.52 -12.89 2.15
CA LYS A 329 -9.14 -13.07 3.55
C LYS A 329 -9.55 -14.44 4.07
N GLU A 330 -10.82 -14.83 3.86
CA GLU A 330 -11.36 -16.14 4.25
C GLU A 330 -10.58 -17.30 3.60
N GLU A 331 -10.27 -17.20 2.30
CA GLU A 331 -9.45 -18.18 1.59
C GLU A 331 -8.04 -18.33 2.20
N LEU A 332 -7.36 -17.21 2.52
CA LEU A 332 -6.02 -17.24 3.10
C LEU A 332 -6.00 -17.68 4.57
N GLU A 333 -7.06 -17.42 5.32
CA GLU A 333 -7.20 -17.89 6.72
C GLU A 333 -7.46 -19.40 6.78
N SER A 334 -8.20 -19.96 5.82
CA SER A 334 -8.47 -21.39 5.74
C SER A 334 -7.25 -22.25 5.32
N GLN A 335 -6.21 -21.62 4.76
CA GLN A 335 -4.97 -22.28 4.30
C GLN A 335 -3.86 -22.26 5.37
N ARG A 336 -4.08 -21.62 6.51
CA ARG A 336 -3.13 -21.54 7.64
C ARG A 336 -3.39 -22.63 8.67
#